data_58b5ecc702a4831045a831529556d775
#
_entry.id   58b5ecc702a4831045a831529556d775
#
_cell.length_a   1.000
_cell.length_b   1.000
_cell.length_c   1.000
_cell.angle_alpha   90.00
_cell.angle_beta   90.00
_cell.angle_gamma   90.00
#
_symmetry.space_group_name_H-M   'P 1'
#
loop_
_entity.id
_entity.type
_entity.pdbx_description
1 polymer ?
#
loop_
_entity_poly.entity_id
_entity_poly.type
_entity_poly.pdbx_seq_one_letter_code
_entity_poly.pdbx_strand_id
1 'polypeptide(L)'
;IDYELPFADDDHAESIIQKAHTILNEALKLDPMNPDALRMEQASTIPSFEGYYDYLLEGRTQIKESCERRRAGAQRANGGERGELAQLLAMSPYLRWLHALASKAVVCGHNHAALEFCDELLRLDPTDRADARFTAAIAYAKLEDDEGLLALRGRIACLDVARPREP
;
A
#
# COMPACT_ATOMS: atom_id res chain seq x y z
N ILE A 1 -4.55 6.55 -14.64
CA ILE A 1 -3.40 7.48 -14.47
C ILE A 1 -2.10 6.74 -14.78
N ASP A 2 -1.80 5.64 -14.10
CA ASP A 2 -0.51 4.93 -14.19
C ASP A 2 -0.19 4.40 -15.60
N TYR A 3 -1.20 4.14 -16.42
CA TYR A 3 -1.03 3.61 -17.79
C TYR A 3 -1.09 4.68 -18.88
N GLU A 4 -1.75 5.79 -18.64
CA GLU A 4 -1.98 6.84 -19.65
C GLU A 4 -0.97 7.98 -19.52
N LEU A 5 -0.66 8.38 -18.28
CA LEU A 5 0.19 9.54 -17.99
C LEU A 5 1.60 9.46 -18.60
N PRO A 6 2.31 8.30 -18.59
CA PRO A 6 3.65 8.21 -19.17
C PRO A 6 3.72 8.42 -20.69
N PHE A 7 2.59 8.32 -21.39
CA PHE A 7 2.50 8.42 -22.85
C PHE A 7 1.70 9.64 -23.31
N ALA A 8 1.23 10.47 -22.37
CA ALA A 8 0.47 11.66 -22.67
C ALA A 8 1.39 12.83 -23.04
N ASP A 9 0.96 13.67 -23.99
CA ASP A 9 1.53 15.00 -24.14
C ASP A 9 1.14 15.91 -22.96
N ASP A 10 1.77 17.07 -22.85
CA ASP A 10 1.60 17.94 -21.68
C ASP A 10 0.15 18.36 -21.43
N ASP A 11 -0.61 18.70 -22.49
CA ASP A 11 -2.01 19.11 -22.39
C ASP A 11 -2.91 17.95 -21.93
N HIS A 12 -2.63 16.75 -22.44
CA HIS A 12 -3.37 15.57 -22.06
C HIS A 12 -3.03 15.11 -20.65
N ALA A 13 -1.76 15.19 -20.25
CA ALA A 13 -1.29 14.91 -18.90
C ALA A 13 -1.97 15.81 -17.86
N GLU A 14 -2.06 17.13 -18.13
CA GLU A 14 -2.77 18.07 -17.26
C GLU A 14 -4.24 17.72 -17.11
N SER A 15 -4.92 17.35 -18.19
CA SER A 15 -6.33 16.92 -18.16
C SER A 15 -6.52 15.66 -17.31
N ILE A 16 -5.62 14.68 -17.40
CA ILE A 16 -5.65 13.45 -16.58
C ILE A 16 -5.47 13.78 -15.10
N ILE A 17 -4.52 14.67 -14.78
CA ILE A 17 -4.24 15.08 -13.39
C ILE A 17 -5.45 15.83 -12.81
N GLN A 18 -6.04 16.77 -13.54
CA GLN A 18 -7.24 17.50 -13.10
C GLN A 18 -8.43 16.57 -12.85
N LYS A 19 -8.65 15.59 -13.72
CA LYS A 19 -9.67 14.55 -13.52
C LYS A 19 -9.42 13.77 -12.23
N ALA A 20 -8.18 13.36 -11.98
CA ALA A 20 -7.80 12.64 -10.77
C ALA A 20 -8.09 13.45 -9.51
N HIS A 21 -7.70 14.72 -9.47
CA HIS A 21 -8.02 15.62 -8.35
C HIS A 21 -9.51 15.81 -8.15
N THR A 22 -10.29 15.91 -9.23
CA THR A 22 -11.75 16.00 -9.12
C THR A 22 -12.34 14.76 -8.46
N ILE A 23 -11.93 13.56 -8.89
CA ILE A 23 -12.39 12.28 -8.33
C ILE A 23 -11.99 12.15 -6.86
N LEU A 24 -10.75 12.54 -6.51
CA LEU A 24 -10.27 12.52 -5.12
C LEU A 24 -11.11 13.45 -4.22
N ASN A 25 -11.38 14.66 -4.68
CA ASN A 25 -12.20 15.63 -3.96
C ASN A 25 -13.64 15.13 -3.76
N GLU A 26 -14.22 14.47 -4.76
CA GLU A 26 -15.54 13.85 -4.64
C GLU A 26 -15.54 12.69 -3.65
N ALA A 27 -14.53 11.84 -3.69
CA ALA A 27 -14.36 10.74 -2.74
C ALA A 27 -14.25 11.24 -1.29
N LEU A 28 -13.47 12.31 -1.05
CA LEU A 28 -13.31 12.92 0.27
C LEU A 28 -14.56 13.66 0.75
N LYS A 29 -15.39 14.18 -0.15
CA LYS A 29 -16.71 14.72 0.22
C LYS A 29 -17.69 13.64 0.69
N LEU A 30 -17.62 12.45 0.08
CA LEU A 30 -18.47 11.30 0.44
C LEU A 30 -17.98 10.60 1.72
N ASP A 31 -16.68 10.41 1.84
CA ASP A 31 -16.02 9.82 3.01
C ASP A 31 -14.72 10.58 3.31
N PRO A 32 -14.77 11.60 4.19
CA PRO A 32 -13.60 12.40 4.56
C PRO A 32 -12.47 11.59 5.21
N MET A 33 -12.76 10.37 5.65
CA MET A 33 -11.79 9.45 6.24
C MET A 33 -11.45 8.27 5.33
N ASN A 34 -11.72 8.40 4.02
CA ASN A 34 -11.34 7.38 3.05
C ASN A 34 -9.81 7.25 2.97
N PRO A 35 -9.23 6.10 3.37
CA PRO A 35 -7.78 5.99 3.48
C PRO A 35 -7.04 6.14 2.15
N ASP A 36 -7.61 5.64 1.07
CA ASP A 36 -6.98 5.72 -0.25
C ASP A 36 -6.99 7.15 -0.78
N ALA A 37 -8.11 7.85 -0.64
CA ALA A 37 -8.22 9.24 -1.08
C ALA A 37 -7.31 10.16 -0.27
N LEU A 38 -7.25 9.99 1.07
CA LEU A 38 -6.33 10.73 1.93
C LEU A 38 -4.86 10.49 1.54
N ARG A 39 -4.48 9.23 1.34
CA ARG A 39 -3.12 8.87 0.96
C ARG A 39 -2.72 9.49 -0.38
N MET A 40 -3.62 9.45 -1.37
CA MET A 40 -3.36 9.99 -2.71
C MET A 40 -3.33 11.53 -2.73
N GLU A 41 -4.24 12.19 -2.00
CA GLU A 41 -4.25 13.64 -1.86
C GLU A 41 -2.94 14.14 -1.22
N GLN A 42 -2.54 13.54 -0.10
CA GLN A 42 -1.34 13.97 0.61
C GLN A 42 -0.05 13.65 -0.17
N ALA A 43 -0.04 12.58 -0.98
CA ALA A 43 1.07 12.29 -1.88
C ALA A 43 1.31 13.40 -2.92
N SER A 44 0.27 14.13 -3.32
CA SER A 44 0.36 15.26 -4.26
C SER A 44 0.58 16.62 -3.57
N THR A 45 0.27 16.71 -2.28
CA THR A 45 0.26 17.99 -1.54
C THR A 45 1.52 18.18 -0.70
N ILE A 46 2.05 17.11 -0.10
CA ILE A 46 3.25 17.18 0.73
C ILE A 46 4.48 17.17 -0.18
N PRO A 47 5.34 18.22 -0.14
CA PRO A 47 6.40 18.41 -1.12
C PRO A 47 7.63 17.54 -0.90
N SER A 48 7.78 16.91 0.28
CA SER A 48 8.95 16.10 0.61
C SER A 48 8.59 14.64 0.87
N PHE A 49 9.48 13.73 0.50
CA PHE A 49 9.30 12.30 0.79
C PHE A 49 9.29 12.02 2.29
N GLU A 50 10.11 12.71 3.07
CA GLU A 50 10.17 12.59 4.53
C GLU A 50 8.86 13.05 5.16
N GLY A 51 8.34 14.23 4.81
CA GLY A 51 7.06 14.72 5.31
C GLY A 51 5.89 13.79 4.95
N TYR A 52 5.92 13.18 3.76
CA TYR A 52 4.89 12.21 3.38
C TYR A 52 5.05 10.88 4.14
N TYR A 53 6.28 10.44 4.41
CA TYR A 53 6.56 9.30 5.26
C TYR A 53 6.01 9.52 6.68
N ASP A 54 6.29 10.68 7.29
CA ASP A 54 5.80 11.05 8.62
C ASP A 54 4.27 11.05 8.68
N TYR A 55 3.62 11.66 7.68
CA TYR A 55 2.16 11.64 7.56
C TYR A 55 1.59 10.21 7.54
N LEU A 56 2.18 9.33 6.74
CA LEU A 56 1.75 7.93 6.65
C LEU A 56 1.97 7.19 7.97
N LEU A 57 3.09 7.47 8.65
CA LEU A 57 3.44 6.85 9.92
C LEU A 57 2.47 7.26 11.03
N GLU A 58 2.15 8.54 11.14
CA GLU A 58 1.19 9.09 12.10
C GLU A 58 -0.22 8.52 11.90
N GLY A 59 -0.66 8.42 10.64
CA GLY A 59 -1.99 7.90 10.29
C GLY A 59 -2.15 6.39 10.45
N ARG A 60 -1.04 5.62 10.50
CA ARG A 60 -1.03 4.15 10.42
C ARG A 60 -2.01 3.49 11.40
N THR A 61 -1.95 3.86 12.68
CA THR A 61 -2.77 3.23 13.73
C THR A 61 -4.26 3.47 13.49
N GLN A 62 -4.65 4.69 13.21
CA GLN A 62 -6.05 5.06 12.96
C GLN A 62 -6.62 4.35 11.74
N ILE A 63 -5.86 4.27 10.65
CA ILE A 63 -6.28 3.58 9.43
C ILE A 63 -6.41 2.08 9.68
N LYS A 64 -5.45 1.47 10.38
CA LYS A 64 -5.50 0.06 10.78
C LYS A 64 -6.78 -0.26 11.56
N GLU A 65 -7.03 0.47 12.63
CA GLU A 65 -8.21 0.27 13.48
C GLU A 65 -9.53 0.44 12.72
N SER A 66 -9.58 1.43 11.81
CA SER A 66 -10.75 1.64 10.94
C SER A 66 -11.01 0.44 10.04
N CYS A 67 -9.96 -0.09 9.39
CA CYS A 67 -10.07 -1.27 8.53
C CYS A 67 -10.41 -2.54 9.32
N GLU A 68 -9.85 -2.73 10.51
CA GLU A 68 -10.16 -3.86 11.40
C GLU A 68 -11.62 -3.83 11.86
N ARG A 69 -12.18 -2.67 12.18
CA ARG A 69 -13.61 -2.52 12.51
C ARG A 69 -14.50 -2.89 11.32
N ARG A 70 -14.14 -2.46 10.09
CA ARG A 70 -14.85 -2.84 8.85
C ARG A 70 -14.78 -4.35 8.60
N ARG A 71 -13.59 -4.95 8.80
CA ARG A 71 -13.37 -6.40 8.69
C ARG A 71 -14.24 -7.18 9.67
N ALA A 72 -14.28 -6.78 10.94
CA ALA A 72 -15.12 -7.42 11.95
C ALA A 72 -16.64 -7.29 11.62
N GLY A 73 -17.06 -6.17 11.02
CA GLY A 73 -18.41 -5.97 10.49
C GLY A 73 -18.72 -6.92 9.34
N ALA A 74 -17.80 -7.02 8.36
CA ALA A 74 -17.95 -7.89 7.21
C ALA A 74 -18.05 -9.37 7.60
N GLN A 75 -17.27 -9.80 8.58
CA GLN A 75 -17.30 -11.17 9.12
C GLN A 75 -18.65 -11.53 9.73
N ARG A 76 -19.30 -10.58 10.45
CA ARG A 76 -20.60 -10.79 11.07
C ARG A 76 -21.75 -10.78 10.07
N ALA A 77 -21.62 -10.01 9.00
CA ALA A 77 -22.69 -9.81 8.02
C ALA A 77 -22.73 -10.90 6.93
N ASN A 78 -21.63 -11.57 6.67
CA ASN A 78 -21.47 -12.49 5.54
C ASN A 78 -20.81 -13.80 6.00
N GLY A 79 -21.31 -14.94 5.51
CA GLY A 79 -20.71 -16.26 5.70
C GLY A 79 -20.07 -16.80 4.42
N GLY A 80 -19.21 -17.82 4.56
CA GLY A 80 -18.57 -18.51 3.44
C GLY A 80 -17.66 -17.62 2.60
N GLU A 81 -17.44 -17.97 1.34
CA GLU A 81 -16.53 -17.28 0.40
C GLU A 81 -16.82 -15.78 0.25
N ARG A 82 -18.09 -15.36 0.29
CA ARG A 82 -18.45 -13.94 0.24
C ARG A 82 -17.96 -13.18 1.47
N GLY A 83 -17.98 -13.83 2.63
CA GLY A 83 -17.47 -13.26 3.88
C GLY A 83 -15.95 -13.10 3.83
N GLU A 84 -15.23 -14.06 3.29
CA GLU A 84 -13.77 -14.00 3.12
C GLU A 84 -13.38 -12.86 2.19
N LEU A 85 -14.04 -12.74 1.03
CA LEU A 85 -13.81 -11.64 0.10
C LEU A 85 -14.12 -10.28 0.73
N ALA A 86 -15.22 -10.15 1.46
CA ALA A 86 -15.61 -8.91 2.13
C ALA A 86 -14.59 -8.50 3.21
N GLN A 87 -14.04 -9.46 3.96
CA GLN A 87 -12.98 -9.21 4.93
C GLN A 87 -11.68 -8.76 4.26
N LEU A 88 -11.33 -9.39 3.15
CA LEU A 88 -10.16 -9.03 2.35
C LEU A 88 -10.28 -7.60 1.82
N LEU A 89 -11.43 -7.25 1.23
CA LEU A 89 -11.69 -5.91 0.72
C LEU A 89 -11.67 -4.86 1.84
N ALA A 90 -12.16 -5.20 3.03
CA ALA A 90 -12.14 -4.30 4.18
C ALA A 90 -10.71 -3.95 4.65
N MET A 91 -9.75 -4.87 4.49
CA MET A 91 -8.34 -4.65 4.85
C MET A 91 -7.51 -4.02 3.71
N SER A 92 -7.97 -4.07 2.47
CA SER A 92 -7.22 -3.61 1.31
C SER A 92 -6.72 -2.15 1.41
N PRO A 93 -7.49 -1.17 1.96
CA PRO A 93 -6.97 0.19 2.12
C PRO A 93 -5.80 0.27 3.08
N TYR A 94 -5.82 -0.52 4.17
CA TYR A 94 -4.68 -0.58 5.09
C TYR A 94 -3.45 -1.22 4.45
N LEU A 95 -3.61 -2.28 3.67
CA LEU A 95 -2.50 -2.91 2.94
C LEU A 95 -1.84 -1.92 1.97
N ARG A 96 -2.63 -1.13 1.23
CA ARG A 96 -2.10 -0.08 0.35
C ARG A 96 -1.42 1.06 1.11
N TRP A 97 -1.96 1.44 2.27
CA TRP A 97 -1.33 2.43 3.16
C TRP A 97 0.02 1.94 3.66
N LEU A 98 0.07 0.71 4.16
CA LEU A 98 1.27 0.09 4.70
C LEU A 98 2.34 -0.12 3.62
N HIS A 99 1.93 -0.48 2.38
CA HIS A 99 2.85 -0.58 1.24
C HIS A 99 3.45 0.79 0.88
N ALA A 100 2.64 1.85 0.84
CA ALA A 100 3.14 3.20 0.61
C ALA A 100 4.13 3.63 1.70
N LEU A 101 3.84 3.30 2.97
CA LEU A 101 4.72 3.56 4.10
C LEU A 101 6.05 2.81 3.97
N ALA A 102 6.02 1.51 3.65
CA ALA A 102 7.22 0.71 3.42
C ALA A 102 8.07 1.26 2.28
N SER A 103 7.44 1.61 1.16
CA SER A 103 8.14 2.17 0.00
C SER A 103 8.78 3.53 0.31
N LYS A 104 8.09 4.40 1.05
CA LYS A 104 8.65 5.70 1.45
C LYS A 104 9.74 5.56 2.51
N ALA A 105 9.64 4.61 3.42
CA ALA A 105 10.70 4.28 4.36
C ALA A 105 12.01 3.93 3.64
N VAL A 106 11.95 3.11 2.57
CA VAL A 106 13.13 2.79 1.74
C VAL A 106 13.71 4.03 1.06
N VAL A 107 12.86 4.92 0.55
CA VAL A 107 13.29 6.17 -0.13
C VAL A 107 13.97 7.10 0.86
N CYS A 108 13.42 7.24 2.08
CA CYS A 108 13.96 8.09 3.15
C CYS A 108 15.14 7.46 3.92
N GLY A 109 15.53 6.22 3.59
CA GLY A 109 16.66 5.55 4.23
C GLY A 109 16.30 4.81 5.53
N HIS A 110 15.03 4.76 5.93
CA HIS A 110 14.54 4.04 7.10
C HIS A 110 14.38 2.52 6.81
N ASN A 111 15.46 1.89 6.34
CA ASN A 111 15.41 0.53 5.78
C ASN A 111 14.96 -0.53 6.81
N HIS A 112 15.35 -0.42 8.08
CA HIS A 112 14.87 -1.35 9.14
C HIS A 112 13.36 -1.23 9.35
N ALA A 113 12.82 0.00 9.41
CA ALA A 113 11.38 0.23 9.52
C ALA A 113 10.64 -0.30 8.26
N ALA A 114 11.22 -0.14 7.07
CA ALA A 114 10.67 -0.70 5.83
C ALA A 114 10.51 -2.22 5.91
N LEU A 115 11.51 -2.94 6.48
CA LEU A 115 11.44 -4.39 6.68
C LEU A 115 10.33 -4.78 7.65
N GLU A 116 10.12 -4.04 8.75
CA GLU A 116 9.01 -4.28 9.69
C GLU A 116 7.64 -4.12 9.01
N PHE A 117 7.49 -3.09 8.15
CA PHE A 117 6.25 -2.88 7.38
C PHE A 117 6.03 -3.96 6.33
N CYS A 118 7.09 -4.40 5.64
CA CYS A 118 7.01 -5.52 4.69
C CYS A 118 6.64 -6.84 5.39
N ASP A 119 7.18 -7.09 6.57
CA ASP A 119 6.83 -8.27 7.36
C ASP A 119 5.37 -8.25 7.81
N GLU A 120 4.84 -7.09 8.20
CA GLU A 120 3.42 -6.95 8.50
C GLU A 120 2.56 -7.17 7.25
N LEU A 121 2.94 -6.64 6.08
CA LEU A 121 2.25 -6.86 4.81
C LEU A 121 2.17 -8.35 4.46
N LEU A 122 3.30 -9.05 4.45
CA LEU A 122 3.38 -10.48 4.12
C LEU A 122 2.61 -11.36 5.11
N ARG A 123 2.49 -10.94 6.37
CA ARG A 123 1.69 -11.63 7.37
C ARG A 123 0.20 -11.42 7.17
N LEU A 124 -0.23 -10.22 6.76
CA LEU A 124 -1.63 -9.86 6.53
C LEU A 124 -2.15 -10.36 5.18
N ASP A 125 -1.28 -10.40 4.17
CA ASP A 125 -1.55 -10.89 2.83
C ASP A 125 -0.45 -11.84 2.36
N PRO A 126 -0.53 -13.14 2.68
CA PRO A 126 0.45 -14.15 2.25
C PRO A 126 0.53 -14.33 0.73
N THR A 127 -0.47 -13.84 -0.04
CA THR A 127 -0.42 -13.86 -1.50
C THR A 127 0.45 -12.75 -2.09
N ASP A 128 0.90 -11.81 -1.22
CA ASP A 128 1.80 -10.70 -1.56
C ASP A 128 1.35 -9.87 -2.78
N ARG A 129 0.05 -9.52 -2.82
CA ARG A 129 -0.52 -8.69 -3.90
C ARG A 129 0.05 -7.28 -3.95
N ALA A 130 0.63 -6.82 -2.84
CA ALA A 130 1.30 -5.53 -2.75
C ALA A 130 2.78 -5.58 -3.17
N ASP A 131 3.30 -6.75 -3.59
CA ASP A 131 4.70 -6.94 -3.98
C ASP A 131 5.71 -6.50 -2.89
N ALA A 132 5.34 -6.69 -1.61
CA ALA A 132 6.16 -6.32 -0.46
C ALA A 132 7.55 -7.00 -0.47
N ARG A 133 7.66 -8.20 -1.08
CA ARG A 133 8.93 -8.92 -1.27
C ARG A 133 9.98 -8.10 -2.00
N PHE A 134 9.59 -7.29 -2.99
CA PHE A 134 10.56 -6.48 -3.74
C PHE A 134 11.03 -5.28 -2.93
N THR A 135 10.12 -4.63 -2.19
CA THR A 135 10.47 -3.54 -1.27
C THR A 135 11.39 -4.04 -0.16
N ALA A 136 11.10 -5.22 0.40
CA ALA A 136 11.96 -5.87 1.40
C ALA A 136 13.34 -6.22 0.82
N ALA A 137 13.41 -6.76 -0.40
CA ALA A 137 14.68 -7.09 -1.05
C ALA A 137 15.54 -5.84 -1.26
N ILE A 138 14.94 -4.70 -1.66
CA ILE A 138 15.65 -3.43 -1.80
C ILE A 138 16.17 -2.95 -0.42
N ALA A 139 15.36 -3.07 0.64
CA ALA A 139 15.77 -2.68 1.98
C ALA A 139 16.94 -3.53 2.50
N TYR A 140 16.91 -4.85 2.33
CA TYR A 140 18.03 -5.74 2.65
C TYR A 140 19.28 -5.39 1.85
N ALA A 141 19.15 -5.14 0.54
CA ALA A 141 20.28 -4.74 -0.29
C ALA A 141 20.91 -3.40 0.16
N LYS A 142 20.09 -2.43 0.58
CA LYS A 142 20.58 -1.15 1.13
C LYS A 142 21.24 -1.30 2.50
N LEU A 143 20.90 -2.33 3.26
CA LEU A 143 21.51 -2.67 4.54
C LEU A 143 22.73 -3.57 4.40
N GLU A 144 23.05 -4.03 3.18
CA GLU A 144 24.11 -5.02 2.91
C GLU A 144 23.89 -6.32 3.72
N ASP A 145 22.61 -6.68 3.95
CA ASP A 145 22.20 -7.86 4.73
C ASP A 145 21.89 -9.04 3.81
N ASP A 146 22.93 -9.75 3.38
CA ASP A 146 22.82 -10.92 2.51
C ASP A 146 22.10 -12.09 3.21
N GLU A 147 22.26 -12.25 4.52
CA GLU A 147 21.61 -13.32 5.29
C GLU A 147 20.10 -13.07 5.35
N GLY A 148 19.69 -11.83 5.61
CA GLY A 148 18.29 -11.41 5.60
C GLY A 148 17.65 -11.60 4.22
N LEU A 149 18.36 -11.26 3.15
CA LEU A 149 17.89 -11.46 1.77
C LEU A 149 17.70 -12.95 1.42
N LEU A 150 18.64 -13.82 1.83
CA LEU A 150 18.51 -15.26 1.65
C LEU A 150 17.35 -15.85 2.45
N ALA A 151 17.15 -15.38 3.68
CA ALA A 151 16.03 -15.79 4.53
C ALA A 151 14.68 -15.34 3.92
N LEU A 152 14.60 -14.12 3.39
CA LEU A 152 13.43 -13.62 2.64
C LEU A 152 13.11 -14.54 1.46
N ARG A 153 14.10 -14.90 0.64
CA ARG A 153 13.92 -15.81 -0.49
C ARG A 153 13.35 -17.16 -0.06
N GLY A 154 13.86 -17.74 1.03
CA GLY A 154 13.36 -19.00 1.59
C GLY A 154 11.90 -18.88 2.04
N ARG A 155 11.55 -17.78 2.69
CA ARG A 155 10.19 -17.51 3.16
C ARG A 155 9.20 -17.33 1.99
N ILE A 156 9.57 -16.59 0.97
CA ILE A 156 8.72 -16.35 -0.21
C ILE A 156 8.48 -17.64 -1.00
N ALA A 157 9.47 -18.52 -1.09
CA ALA A 157 9.31 -19.82 -1.76
C ALA A 157 8.22 -20.71 -1.12
N CYS A 158 7.87 -20.45 0.15
CA CYS A 158 6.83 -21.14 0.89
C CYS A 158 5.46 -20.43 0.87
N LEU A 159 5.39 -19.20 0.31
CA LEU A 159 4.15 -18.45 0.21
C LEU A 159 3.44 -18.76 -1.10
N ASP A 160 2.10 -18.71 -1.07
CA ASP A 160 1.26 -18.78 -2.29
C ASP A 160 1.25 -17.40 -2.97
N VAL A 161 2.41 -17.01 -3.47
CA VAL A 161 2.60 -15.69 -4.09
C VAL A 161 1.91 -15.67 -5.46
N ALA A 162 1.05 -14.69 -5.68
CA ALA A 162 0.43 -14.46 -6.97
C ALA A 162 1.52 -14.25 -8.04
N ARG A 163 1.57 -15.15 -9.04
CA ARG A 163 2.48 -14.97 -10.16
C ARG A 163 2.00 -13.80 -11.01
N PRO A 164 2.91 -12.93 -11.50
CA PRO A 164 2.55 -11.96 -12.51
C PRO A 164 1.83 -12.70 -13.65
N ARG A 165 0.69 -12.19 -14.11
CA ARG A 165 0.09 -12.70 -15.32
C ARG A 165 1.09 -12.41 -16.43
N GLU A 166 1.54 -13.44 -17.12
CA GLU A 166 2.31 -13.25 -18.34
C GLU A 166 1.48 -12.41 -19.32
N PRO A 167 2.12 -11.44 -20.00
CA PRO A 167 1.43 -10.55 -20.92
C PRO A 167 0.79 -11.28 -22.10
#